data_3e5f2f4ca7cf4aec64399033b9674d94
#
_entry.id   3e5f2f4ca7cf4aec64399033b9674d94
#
_cell.length_a   1.000
_cell.length_b   1.000
_cell.length_c   1.000
_cell.angle_alpha   90.00
_cell.angle_beta   90.00
_cell.angle_gamma   90.00
#
_symmetry.space_group_name_H-M   'P 1'
#
loop_
_entity.id
_entity.type
_entity.pdbx_description
1 polymer ?
#
loop_
_entity_poly.entity_id
_entity_poly.type
_entity_poly.pdbx_seq_one_letter_code
_entity_poly.pdbx_strand_id
1 'polypeptide(L)'
;MAMTALSEAYHLLRRIPLLWLTGLIGGFFAAALWLVLMFSGTFFAGRLLIISGLILLFFITGTFFIIKNDGGDIRSMIAGGRQYYFRVLLPLLVIIFMIMLVFVLVILTLTLIGMTSDPALMVFLTFGVAIPSILFTFFACTAAVFEDRKVFESIQRSVDLVTVQFSRVIVFYVICAVVCCAIIFTLMVIWEALLYSRLEPITRYTEAQLQAITPDQLLAMIGTDGIWVTAVILFIAGLVLIPVILSYTACFFRKLAGGSPVVIEQETGEYDSKGRWYKY
;
A
#
# COMPACT_ATOMS: atom_id res chain seq x y z
N MET A 1 19.00 -10.62 4.40
CA MET A 1 18.54 -9.22 4.28
C MET A 1 17.04 -9.05 4.57
N ALA A 2 16.11 -9.66 3.82
CA ALA A 2 14.68 -9.48 4.05
C ALA A 2 14.21 -9.96 5.44
N MET A 3 14.60 -11.15 5.90
CA MET A 3 14.29 -11.64 7.25
C MET A 3 14.88 -10.78 8.36
N THR A 4 16.12 -10.30 8.19
CA THR A 4 16.74 -9.39 9.17
C THR A 4 16.05 -8.02 9.21
N ALA A 5 15.50 -7.54 8.09
CA ALA A 5 14.69 -6.33 8.06
C ALA A 5 13.33 -6.53 8.78
N LEU A 6 12.73 -7.73 8.67
CA LEU A 6 11.50 -8.06 9.39
C LEU A 6 11.73 -8.09 10.91
N SER A 7 12.81 -8.73 11.37
CA SER A 7 13.18 -8.73 12.79
C SER A 7 13.43 -7.31 13.32
N GLU A 8 14.11 -6.48 12.55
CA GLU A 8 14.35 -5.07 12.89
C GLU A 8 13.04 -4.26 12.95
N ALA A 9 12.14 -4.47 11.98
CA ALA A 9 10.83 -3.84 11.99
C ALA A 9 10.02 -4.21 13.25
N TYR A 10 10.05 -5.46 13.66
CA TYR A 10 9.40 -5.92 14.88
C TYR A 10 9.98 -5.26 16.16
N HIS A 11 11.31 -5.16 16.25
CA HIS A 11 11.97 -4.45 17.35
C HIS A 11 11.62 -2.95 17.34
N LEU A 12 11.54 -2.34 16.15
CA LEU A 12 11.17 -0.93 15.99
C LEU A 12 9.73 -0.67 16.46
N LEU A 13 8.79 -1.54 16.10
CA LEU A 13 7.38 -1.44 16.53
C LEU A 13 7.21 -1.56 18.05
N ARG A 14 8.07 -2.36 18.71
CA ARG A 14 8.08 -2.45 20.17
C ARG A 14 8.72 -1.24 20.84
N ARG A 15 9.77 -0.68 20.23
CA ARG A 15 10.53 0.44 20.78
C ARG A 15 9.78 1.78 20.61
N ILE A 16 9.07 1.95 19.49
CA ILE A 16 8.39 3.21 19.15
C ILE A 16 6.88 2.96 19.03
N PRO A 17 6.12 3.06 20.16
CA PRO A 17 4.69 2.81 20.15
C PRO A 17 3.90 3.81 19.28
N LEU A 18 4.49 4.97 18.98
CA LEU A 18 3.88 5.98 18.11
C LEU A 18 3.59 5.45 16.69
N LEU A 19 4.32 4.43 16.22
CA LEU A 19 4.08 3.83 14.90
C LEU A 19 2.70 3.18 14.78
N TRP A 20 2.13 2.73 15.91
CA TRP A 20 0.78 2.17 15.97
C TRP A 20 -0.32 3.20 15.71
N LEU A 21 -0.03 4.50 15.91
CA LEU A 21 -0.99 5.58 15.66
C LEU A 21 -1.47 5.58 14.20
N THR A 22 -0.57 5.34 13.24
CA THR A 22 -0.94 5.25 11.82
C THR A 22 -1.84 4.05 11.54
N GLY A 23 -1.59 2.92 12.21
CA GLY A 23 -2.46 1.75 12.17
C GLY A 23 -3.84 2.01 12.76
N LEU A 24 -3.89 2.71 13.90
CA LEU A 24 -5.15 3.10 14.56
C LEU A 24 -6.00 3.99 13.65
N ILE A 25 -5.39 4.98 13.03
CA ILE A 25 -6.08 5.88 12.08
C ILE A 25 -6.53 5.12 10.83
N GLY A 26 -5.67 4.27 10.27
CA GLY A 26 -6.02 3.48 9.10
C GLY A 26 -7.10 2.43 9.39
N GLY A 27 -7.04 1.77 10.54
CA GLY A 27 -8.07 0.85 11.00
C GLY A 27 -9.41 1.55 11.21
N PHE A 28 -9.40 2.74 11.84
CA PHE A 28 -10.61 3.56 11.98
C PHE A 28 -11.24 3.91 10.62
N PHE A 29 -10.43 4.34 9.66
CA PHE A 29 -10.95 4.64 8.32
C PHE A 29 -11.44 3.39 7.59
N ALA A 30 -10.79 2.24 7.75
CA ALA A 30 -11.25 0.98 7.15
C ALA A 30 -12.62 0.56 7.70
N ALA A 31 -12.81 0.64 9.02
CA ALA A 31 -14.08 0.36 9.67
C ALA A 31 -15.18 1.38 9.27
N ALA A 32 -14.85 2.67 9.29
CA ALA A 32 -15.76 3.73 8.89
C ALA A 32 -16.19 3.60 7.42
N LEU A 33 -15.26 3.29 6.53
CA LEU A 33 -15.54 3.06 5.10
C LEU A 33 -16.50 1.89 4.90
N TRP A 34 -16.30 0.79 5.62
CA TRP A 34 -17.21 -0.36 5.61
C TRP A 34 -18.61 0.01 6.08
N LEU A 35 -18.73 0.70 7.22
CA LEU A 35 -20.02 1.12 7.76
C LEU A 35 -20.74 2.09 6.81
N VAL A 36 -20.02 3.08 6.25
CA VAL A 36 -20.60 4.01 5.28
C VAL A 36 -21.03 3.29 4.00
N LEU A 37 -20.26 2.30 3.53
CA LEU A 37 -20.63 1.49 2.37
C LEU A 37 -21.94 0.73 2.63
N MET A 38 -22.10 0.12 3.82
CA MET A 38 -23.26 -0.68 4.18
C MET A 38 -24.52 0.15 4.45
N PHE A 39 -24.39 1.31 5.12
CA PHE A 39 -25.54 2.11 5.51
C PHE A 39 -25.87 3.28 4.57
N SER A 40 -24.89 3.82 3.86
CA SER A 40 -25.04 5.04 3.04
C SER A 40 -24.76 4.83 1.56
N GLY A 41 -24.29 3.63 1.18
CA GLY A 41 -24.03 3.23 -0.20
C GLY A 41 -22.69 3.71 -0.78
N THR A 42 -22.44 3.28 -2.01
CA THR A 42 -21.16 3.45 -2.71
C THR A 42 -20.76 4.90 -2.96
N PHE A 43 -21.75 5.79 -3.14
CA PHE A 43 -21.48 7.21 -3.42
C PHE A 43 -20.77 7.91 -2.25
N PHE A 44 -21.26 7.71 -1.03
CA PHE A 44 -20.61 8.29 0.16
C PHE A 44 -19.33 7.58 0.53
N ALA A 45 -19.29 6.24 0.37
CA ALA A 45 -18.08 5.44 0.58
C ALA A 45 -16.93 5.88 -0.34
N GLY A 46 -17.18 6.14 -1.62
CA GLY A 46 -16.17 6.61 -2.55
C GLY A 46 -15.54 7.96 -2.16
N ARG A 47 -16.35 8.89 -1.67
CA ARG A 47 -15.83 10.19 -1.15
C ARG A 47 -15.01 10.02 0.11
N LEU A 48 -15.51 9.20 1.05
CA LEU A 48 -14.77 8.90 2.28
C LEU A 48 -13.44 8.22 1.96
N LEU A 49 -13.39 7.31 0.99
CA LEU A 49 -12.16 6.64 0.54
C LEU A 49 -11.09 7.65 0.10
N ILE A 50 -11.47 8.66 -0.70
CA ILE A 50 -10.53 9.68 -1.17
C ILE A 50 -10.02 10.51 0.01
N ILE A 51 -10.93 11.00 0.85
CA ILE A 51 -10.55 11.85 2.00
C ILE A 51 -9.69 11.06 2.99
N SER A 52 -10.09 9.83 3.33
CA SER A 52 -9.33 8.98 4.25
C SER A 52 -7.97 8.61 3.70
N GLY A 53 -7.86 8.35 2.39
CA GLY A 53 -6.59 8.09 1.71
C GLY A 53 -5.62 9.26 1.82
N LEU A 54 -6.09 10.49 1.59
CA LEU A 54 -5.26 11.70 1.73
C LEU A 54 -4.80 11.92 3.19
N ILE A 55 -5.70 11.73 4.15
CA ILE A 55 -5.36 11.84 5.57
C ILE A 55 -4.37 10.73 5.97
N LEU A 56 -4.64 9.50 5.59
CA LEU A 56 -3.77 8.36 5.91
C LEU A 56 -2.37 8.54 5.32
N LEU A 57 -2.26 9.06 4.10
CA LEU A 57 -0.98 9.36 3.44
C LEU A 57 -0.14 10.36 4.26
N PHE A 58 -0.79 11.35 4.88
CA PHE A 58 -0.10 12.29 5.78
C PHE A 58 0.55 11.56 6.97
N PHE A 59 -0.18 10.64 7.60
CA PHE A 59 0.34 9.86 8.74
C PHE A 59 1.37 8.82 8.31
N ILE A 60 1.22 8.18 7.15
CA ILE A 60 2.24 7.29 6.54
C ILE A 60 3.55 8.05 6.35
N THR A 61 3.48 9.26 5.81
CA THR A 61 4.65 10.12 5.58
C THR A 61 5.32 10.49 6.91
N GLY A 62 4.54 10.86 7.91
CA GLY A 62 5.02 11.10 9.27
C GLY A 62 5.67 9.88 9.91
N THR A 63 5.11 8.69 9.68
CA THR A 63 5.67 7.41 10.16
C THR A 63 7.04 7.16 9.54
N PHE A 64 7.20 7.32 8.23
CA PHE A 64 8.50 7.18 7.57
C PHE A 64 9.53 8.19 8.10
N PHE A 65 9.10 9.42 8.40
CA PHE A 65 9.98 10.42 9.00
C PHE A 65 10.44 10.03 10.41
N ILE A 66 9.57 9.50 11.25
CA ILE A 66 9.91 8.97 12.60
C ILE A 66 10.90 7.80 12.47
N ILE A 67 10.68 6.90 11.53
CA ILE A 67 11.59 5.76 11.30
C ILE A 67 12.95 6.24 10.75
N LYS A 68 12.96 7.24 9.86
CA LYS A 68 14.19 7.86 9.34
C LYS A 68 15.08 8.41 10.47
N ASN A 69 14.47 9.03 11.49
CA ASN A 69 15.17 9.67 12.60
C ASN A 69 15.33 8.75 13.83
N ASP A 70 15.02 7.45 13.70
CA ASP A 70 15.08 6.44 14.78
C ASP A 70 14.32 6.80 16.06
N GLY A 71 13.26 7.61 15.93
CA GLY A 71 12.38 8.02 17.03
C GLY A 71 11.81 9.42 16.85
N GLY A 72 10.92 9.79 17.76
CA GLY A 72 10.30 11.12 17.80
C GLY A 72 8.96 11.12 18.53
N ASP A 73 8.42 12.32 18.71
CA ASP A 73 7.12 12.58 19.33
C ASP A 73 6.03 12.77 18.27
N ILE A 74 4.78 12.89 18.72
CA ILE A 74 3.63 13.22 17.85
C ILE A 74 3.88 14.54 17.09
N ARG A 75 4.53 15.50 17.73
CA ARG A 75 4.87 16.78 17.08
C ARG A 75 5.84 16.60 15.92
N SER A 76 6.85 15.75 16.08
CA SER A 76 7.81 15.42 15.02
C SER A 76 7.15 14.61 13.89
N MET A 77 6.20 13.72 14.20
CA MET A 77 5.40 13.00 13.22
C MET A 77 4.56 13.95 12.36
N ILE A 78 3.87 14.93 12.99
CA ILE A 78 3.09 15.94 12.29
C ILE A 78 4.02 16.86 11.47
N ALA A 79 5.17 17.26 12.01
CA ALA A 79 6.15 18.07 11.28
C ALA A 79 6.69 17.34 10.06
N GLY A 80 7.06 16.06 10.19
CA GLY A 80 7.49 15.20 9.09
C GLY A 80 6.39 15.00 8.05
N GLY A 81 5.15 14.74 8.49
CA GLY A 81 3.98 14.66 7.62
C GLY A 81 3.83 15.95 6.80
N ARG A 82 3.86 17.12 7.44
CA ARG A 82 3.74 18.42 6.77
C ARG A 82 4.90 18.69 5.78
N GLN A 83 6.12 18.36 6.18
CA GLN A 83 7.32 18.62 5.37
C GLN A 83 7.36 17.77 4.09
N TYR A 84 7.00 16.47 4.20
CA TYR A 84 7.16 15.51 3.11
C TYR A 84 5.86 15.15 2.40
N TYR A 85 4.70 15.64 2.85
CA TYR A 85 3.39 15.29 2.31
C TYR A 85 3.32 15.38 0.79
N PHE A 86 3.65 16.55 0.24
CA PHE A 86 3.61 16.76 -1.22
C PHE A 86 4.70 15.99 -1.95
N ARG A 87 5.84 15.72 -1.31
CA ARG A 87 6.92 14.90 -1.90
C ARG A 87 6.54 13.42 -2.02
N VAL A 88 5.57 12.96 -1.24
CA VAL A 88 5.01 11.61 -1.31
C VAL A 88 3.73 11.57 -2.13
N LEU A 89 2.86 12.57 -1.99
CA LEU A 89 1.60 12.65 -2.74
C LEU A 89 1.82 12.79 -4.24
N LEU A 90 2.73 13.67 -4.66
CA LEU A 90 2.95 13.93 -6.09
C LEU A 90 3.49 12.71 -6.85
N PRO A 91 4.55 11.98 -6.39
CA PRO A 91 4.94 10.72 -7.02
C PRO A 91 3.79 9.73 -7.11
N LEU A 92 2.99 9.58 -6.05
CA LEU A 92 1.85 8.69 -6.03
C LEU A 92 0.82 9.06 -7.12
N LEU A 93 0.49 10.36 -7.24
CA LEU A 93 -0.42 10.84 -8.29
C LEU A 93 0.15 10.61 -9.70
N VAL A 94 1.45 10.84 -9.91
CA VAL A 94 2.12 10.56 -11.19
C VAL A 94 2.04 9.08 -11.53
N ILE A 95 2.30 8.20 -10.56
CA ILE A 95 2.23 6.74 -10.75
C ILE A 95 0.79 6.33 -11.10
N ILE A 96 -0.21 6.80 -10.37
CA ILE A 96 -1.63 6.52 -10.65
C ILE A 96 -2.00 7.01 -12.05
N PHE A 97 -1.60 8.23 -12.41
CA PHE A 97 -1.85 8.79 -13.73
C PHE A 97 -1.20 7.95 -14.85
N MET A 98 0.04 7.53 -14.68
CA MET A 98 0.75 6.68 -15.63
C MET A 98 0.08 5.31 -15.79
N ILE A 99 -0.34 4.68 -14.69
CA ILE A 99 -1.09 3.41 -14.73
C ILE A 99 -2.41 3.59 -15.47
N MET A 100 -3.16 4.65 -15.18
CA MET A 100 -4.42 4.96 -15.87
C MET A 100 -4.19 5.22 -17.36
N LEU A 101 -3.16 5.96 -17.72
CA LEU A 101 -2.82 6.25 -19.11
C LEU A 101 -2.52 4.96 -19.89
N VAL A 102 -1.66 4.09 -19.34
CA VAL A 102 -1.36 2.79 -19.95
C VAL A 102 -2.62 1.94 -20.09
N PHE A 103 -3.47 1.92 -19.06
CA PHE A 103 -4.72 1.17 -19.08
C PHE A 103 -5.68 1.68 -20.17
N VAL A 104 -5.84 2.99 -20.30
CA VAL A 104 -6.67 3.61 -21.38
C VAL A 104 -6.12 3.27 -22.75
N LEU A 105 -4.79 3.35 -22.95
CA LEU A 105 -4.19 3.00 -24.25
C LEU A 105 -4.39 1.52 -24.61
N VAL A 106 -4.27 0.62 -23.65
CA VAL A 106 -4.50 -0.81 -23.85
C VAL A 106 -5.97 -1.07 -24.20
N ILE A 107 -6.92 -0.50 -23.44
CA ILE A 107 -8.35 -0.66 -23.74
C ILE A 107 -8.68 -0.10 -25.13
N LEU A 108 -8.17 1.08 -25.46
CA LEU A 108 -8.39 1.68 -26.79
C LEU A 108 -7.92 0.76 -27.90
N THR A 109 -6.73 0.17 -27.76
CA THR A 109 -6.18 -0.78 -28.74
C THR A 109 -7.07 -2.01 -28.89
N LEU A 110 -7.52 -2.59 -27.78
CA LEU A 110 -8.41 -3.76 -27.80
C LEU A 110 -9.77 -3.46 -28.39
N THR A 111 -10.30 -2.26 -28.12
CA THR A 111 -11.57 -1.81 -28.72
C THR A 111 -11.45 -1.73 -30.23
N LEU A 112 -10.34 -1.21 -30.76
CA LEU A 112 -10.08 -1.12 -32.20
C LEU A 112 -9.97 -2.50 -32.88
N ILE A 113 -9.50 -3.52 -32.13
CA ILE A 113 -9.37 -4.90 -32.64
C ILE A 113 -10.68 -5.70 -32.44
N GLY A 114 -11.67 -5.14 -31.71
CA GLY A 114 -12.94 -5.82 -31.41
C GLY A 114 -12.88 -6.85 -30.27
N MET A 115 -11.84 -6.83 -29.43
CA MET A 115 -11.59 -7.80 -28.35
C MET A 115 -12.08 -7.36 -26.96
N THR A 116 -12.90 -6.33 -26.85
CA THR A 116 -13.32 -5.75 -25.55
C THR A 116 -14.40 -6.52 -24.81
N SER A 117 -14.97 -7.55 -25.41
CA SER A 117 -16.11 -8.29 -24.83
C SER A 117 -15.75 -9.46 -23.92
N ASP A 118 -14.45 -9.78 -23.76
CA ASP A 118 -14.00 -10.87 -22.91
C ASP A 118 -13.61 -10.35 -21.50
N PRO A 119 -14.42 -10.66 -20.45
CA PRO A 119 -14.11 -10.24 -19.08
C PRO A 119 -12.79 -10.82 -18.55
N ALA A 120 -12.42 -12.05 -18.96
CA ALA A 120 -11.19 -12.69 -18.52
C ALA A 120 -9.96 -11.96 -19.05
N LEU A 121 -10.01 -11.52 -20.32
CA LEU A 121 -8.97 -10.70 -20.94
C LEU A 121 -8.82 -9.36 -20.19
N MET A 122 -9.91 -8.70 -19.82
CA MET A 122 -9.88 -7.44 -19.07
C MET A 122 -9.25 -7.59 -17.68
N VAL A 123 -9.58 -8.67 -16.97
CA VAL A 123 -8.97 -8.99 -15.68
C VAL A 123 -7.46 -9.24 -15.85
N PHE A 124 -7.07 -10.07 -16.82
CA PHE A 124 -5.66 -10.36 -17.09
C PHE A 124 -4.85 -9.10 -17.42
N LEU A 125 -5.39 -8.20 -18.22
CA LEU A 125 -4.73 -6.95 -18.58
C LEU A 125 -4.63 -5.98 -17.40
N THR A 126 -5.69 -5.89 -16.60
CA THR A 126 -5.69 -5.05 -15.39
C THR A 126 -4.56 -5.49 -14.44
N PHE A 127 -4.45 -6.77 -14.16
CA PHE A 127 -3.37 -7.30 -13.32
C PHE A 127 -2.01 -7.22 -14.01
N GLY A 128 -1.94 -7.48 -15.32
CA GLY A 128 -0.71 -7.39 -16.11
C GLY A 128 -0.08 -5.99 -16.13
N VAL A 129 -0.89 -4.95 -16.08
CA VAL A 129 -0.40 -3.56 -15.97
C VAL A 129 -0.16 -3.14 -14.52
N ALA A 130 -1.10 -3.43 -13.62
CA ALA A 130 -1.04 -2.95 -12.25
C ALA A 130 0.09 -3.60 -11.44
N ILE A 131 0.27 -4.92 -11.52
CA ILE A 131 1.26 -5.64 -10.72
C ILE A 131 2.69 -5.16 -11.00
N PRO A 132 3.17 -5.13 -12.27
CA PRO A 132 4.52 -4.62 -12.55
C PRO A 132 4.67 -3.16 -12.14
N SER A 133 3.67 -2.32 -12.41
CA SER A 133 3.72 -0.90 -12.07
C SER A 133 3.90 -0.70 -10.56
N ILE A 134 3.11 -1.38 -9.75
CA ILE A 134 3.21 -1.33 -8.28
C ILE A 134 4.57 -1.88 -7.83
N LEU A 135 5.02 -3.01 -8.39
CA LEU A 135 6.28 -3.64 -8.02
C LEU A 135 7.47 -2.69 -8.22
N PHE A 136 7.55 -2.02 -9.37
CA PHE A 136 8.66 -1.12 -9.66
C PHE A 136 8.58 0.22 -8.93
N THR A 137 7.39 0.70 -8.57
CA THR A 137 7.21 2.03 -7.97
C THR A 137 6.96 2.00 -6.46
N PHE A 138 6.91 0.83 -5.84
CA PHE A 138 6.56 0.63 -4.43
C PHE A 138 7.42 1.45 -3.46
N PHE A 139 8.71 1.54 -3.73
CA PHE A 139 9.66 2.25 -2.86
C PHE A 139 9.72 3.76 -3.15
N ALA A 140 8.98 4.29 -4.12
CA ALA A 140 9.04 5.71 -4.45
C ALA A 140 8.69 6.62 -3.25
N CYS A 141 7.64 6.29 -2.50
CA CYS A 141 7.25 7.03 -1.30
C CYS A 141 8.34 6.98 -0.21
N THR A 142 8.96 5.82 -0.03
CA THR A 142 10.05 5.64 0.93
C THR A 142 11.30 6.39 0.50
N ALA A 143 11.67 6.34 -0.78
CA ALA A 143 12.80 7.09 -1.34
C ALA A 143 12.62 8.60 -1.21
N ALA A 144 11.39 9.12 -1.43
CA ALA A 144 11.08 10.53 -1.27
C ALA A 144 11.33 11.04 0.16
N VAL A 145 11.05 10.24 1.19
CA VAL A 145 11.27 10.62 2.59
C VAL A 145 12.71 10.34 3.05
N PHE A 146 13.25 9.16 2.78
CA PHE A 146 14.55 8.73 3.31
C PHE A 146 15.73 9.42 2.61
N GLU A 147 15.67 9.59 1.29
CA GLU A 147 16.72 10.19 0.48
C GLU A 147 16.43 11.65 0.08
N ASP A 148 15.35 12.26 0.58
CA ASP A 148 14.91 13.63 0.27
C ASP A 148 14.73 13.90 -1.24
N ARG A 149 14.39 12.85 -2.03
CA ARG A 149 14.29 12.91 -3.48
C ARG A 149 13.07 13.72 -3.95
N LYS A 150 13.22 14.35 -5.12
CA LYS A 150 12.11 14.99 -5.84
C LYS A 150 11.20 13.93 -6.48
N VAL A 151 10.07 14.37 -7.03
CA VAL A 151 8.99 13.52 -7.55
C VAL A 151 9.51 12.46 -8.54
N PHE A 152 10.12 12.86 -9.63
CA PHE A 152 10.60 11.94 -10.67
C PHE A 152 11.85 11.17 -10.23
N GLU A 153 12.73 11.78 -9.46
CA GLU A 153 13.92 11.14 -8.90
C GLU A 153 13.55 10.01 -7.93
N SER A 154 12.46 10.16 -7.14
CA SER A 154 12.00 9.12 -6.22
C SER A 154 11.41 7.92 -6.97
N ILE A 155 10.68 8.15 -8.07
CA ILE A 155 10.16 7.10 -8.94
C ILE A 155 11.32 6.37 -9.62
N GLN A 156 12.24 7.11 -10.25
CA GLN A 156 13.43 6.54 -10.89
C GLN A 156 14.25 5.72 -9.88
N ARG A 157 14.48 6.25 -8.69
CA ARG A 157 15.20 5.55 -7.63
C ARG A 157 14.55 4.23 -7.23
N SER A 158 13.22 4.21 -7.15
CA SER A 158 12.46 2.98 -6.89
C SER A 158 12.68 1.94 -8.00
N VAL A 159 12.58 2.35 -9.26
CA VAL A 159 12.80 1.48 -10.43
C VAL A 159 14.24 0.95 -10.44
N ASP A 160 15.23 1.81 -10.23
CA ASP A 160 16.64 1.42 -10.21
C ASP A 160 16.94 0.39 -9.10
N LEU A 161 16.43 0.62 -7.88
CA LEU A 161 16.59 -0.31 -6.76
C LEU A 161 15.98 -1.68 -7.06
N VAL A 162 14.76 -1.69 -7.62
CA VAL A 162 14.08 -2.94 -7.97
C VAL A 162 14.81 -3.66 -9.08
N THR A 163 15.26 -2.96 -10.12
CA THR A 163 15.96 -3.55 -11.26
C THR A 163 17.31 -4.14 -10.87
N VAL A 164 18.11 -3.37 -10.12
CA VAL A 164 19.46 -3.81 -9.71
C VAL A 164 19.43 -4.94 -8.69
N GLN A 165 18.44 -4.95 -7.78
CA GLN A 165 18.34 -5.92 -6.69
C GLN A 165 17.07 -6.76 -6.77
N PHE A 166 16.61 -7.11 -7.97
CA PHE A 166 15.34 -7.76 -8.25
C PHE A 166 15.06 -8.99 -7.36
N SER A 167 16.03 -9.91 -7.25
CA SER A 167 15.87 -11.12 -6.44
C SER A 167 15.59 -10.81 -4.95
N ARG A 168 16.27 -9.79 -4.40
CA ARG A 168 16.08 -9.40 -3.00
C ARG A 168 14.70 -8.76 -2.78
N VAL A 169 14.25 -7.98 -3.75
CA VAL A 169 12.94 -7.33 -3.74
C VAL A 169 11.83 -8.37 -3.86
N ILE A 170 11.97 -9.38 -4.71
CA ILE A 170 10.98 -10.49 -4.79
C ILE A 170 10.88 -11.22 -3.45
N VAL A 171 12.01 -11.53 -2.81
CA VAL A 171 12.00 -12.17 -1.47
C VAL A 171 11.30 -11.29 -0.44
N PHE A 172 11.50 -9.96 -0.49
CA PHE A 172 10.76 -9.03 0.36
C PHE A 172 9.25 -9.12 0.14
N TYR A 173 8.78 -9.11 -1.12
CA TYR A 173 7.36 -9.21 -1.42
C TYR A 173 6.76 -10.55 -0.97
N VAL A 174 7.48 -11.66 -1.18
CA VAL A 174 7.02 -12.98 -0.73
C VAL A 174 6.86 -13.00 0.79
N ILE A 175 7.85 -12.51 1.55
CA ILE A 175 7.77 -12.45 3.02
C ILE A 175 6.64 -11.52 3.46
N CYS A 176 6.51 -10.35 2.82
CA CYS A 176 5.41 -9.42 3.10
C CYS A 176 4.04 -10.08 2.88
N ALA A 177 3.88 -10.78 1.75
CA ALA A 177 2.65 -11.51 1.43
C ALA A 177 2.36 -12.61 2.47
N VAL A 178 3.36 -13.40 2.87
CA VAL A 178 3.19 -14.46 3.89
C VAL A 178 2.77 -13.86 5.23
N VAL A 179 3.40 -12.76 5.67
CA VAL A 179 3.03 -12.09 6.93
C VAL A 179 1.60 -11.52 6.85
N CYS A 180 1.26 -10.86 5.75
CA CYS A 180 -0.09 -10.34 5.53
C CYS A 180 -1.14 -11.47 5.50
N CYS A 181 -0.87 -12.55 4.76
CA CYS A 181 -1.76 -13.71 4.69
C CYS A 181 -1.96 -14.36 6.07
N ALA A 182 -0.91 -14.51 6.87
CA ALA A 182 -1.01 -15.06 8.21
C ALA A 182 -1.90 -14.21 9.13
N ILE A 183 -1.74 -12.88 9.10
CA ILE A 183 -2.56 -11.96 9.89
C ILE A 183 -4.02 -12.00 9.41
N ILE A 184 -4.25 -11.89 8.09
CA ILE A 184 -5.60 -11.91 7.51
C ILE A 184 -6.28 -13.25 7.81
N PHE A 185 -5.60 -14.38 7.63
CA PHE A 185 -6.14 -15.70 7.93
C PHE A 185 -6.57 -15.81 9.41
N THR A 186 -5.72 -15.35 10.33
CA THR A 186 -6.05 -15.35 11.76
C THR A 186 -7.31 -14.50 12.03
N LEU A 187 -7.42 -13.32 11.43
CA LEU A 187 -8.58 -12.46 11.59
C LEU A 187 -9.84 -13.05 10.94
N MET A 188 -9.71 -13.74 9.81
CA MET A 188 -10.82 -14.47 9.18
C MET A 188 -11.36 -15.59 10.07
N VAL A 189 -10.48 -16.36 10.69
CA VAL A 189 -10.88 -17.42 11.64
C VAL A 189 -11.62 -16.81 12.84
N ILE A 190 -11.15 -15.69 13.37
CA ILE A 190 -11.82 -14.99 14.46
C ILE A 190 -13.20 -14.47 13.99
N TRP A 191 -13.26 -13.86 12.81
CA TRP A 191 -14.51 -13.37 12.21
C TRP A 191 -15.54 -14.49 12.04
N GLU A 192 -15.12 -15.62 11.47
CA GLU A 192 -15.97 -16.80 11.29
C GLU A 192 -16.45 -17.36 12.63
N ALA A 193 -15.58 -17.46 13.64
CA ALA A 193 -15.94 -17.89 14.98
C ALA A 193 -16.97 -16.97 15.65
N LEU A 194 -16.85 -15.66 15.49
CA LEU A 194 -17.82 -14.69 16.04
C LEU A 194 -19.19 -14.74 15.34
N LEU A 195 -19.21 -15.09 14.06
CA LEU A 195 -20.43 -15.17 13.26
C LEU A 195 -20.93 -16.61 13.05
N TYR A 196 -20.33 -17.60 13.74
CA TYR A 196 -20.63 -19.02 13.53
C TYR A 196 -22.12 -19.33 13.56
N SER A 197 -22.87 -18.81 14.56
CA SER A 197 -24.32 -19.03 14.68
C SER A 197 -25.13 -18.45 13.52
N ARG A 198 -24.62 -17.41 12.85
CA ARG A 198 -25.27 -16.78 11.68
C ARG A 198 -24.89 -17.50 10.38
N LEU A 199 -23.69 -18.09 10.32
CA LEU A 199 -23.16 -18.77 9.16
C LEU A 199 -23.47 -20.28 9.16
N GLU A 200 -23.92 -20.84 10.29
CA GLU A 200 -24.29 -22.26 10.40
C GLU A 200 -25.23 -22.73 9.27
N PRO A 201 -26.28 -21.99 8.86
CA PRO A 201 -27.13 -22.41 7.76
C PRO A 201 -26.38 -22.66 6.44
N ILE A 202 -25.27 -21.94 6.19
CA ILE A 202 -24.46 -22.09 4.98
C ILE A 202 -23.78 -23.45 4.94
N THR A 203 -23.42 -24.03 6.08
CA THR A 203 -22.77 -25.36 6.14
C THR A 203 -23.68 -26.48 5.63
N ARG A 204 -24.99 -26.23 5.56
CA ARG A 204 -26.00 -27.18 5.07
C ARG A 204 -26.30 -27.03 3.58
N TYR A 205 -25.71 -26.02 2.93
CA TYR A 205 -25.94 -25.76 1.51
C TYR A 205 -25.14 -26.70 0.63
N THR A 206 -25.73 -27.11 -0.48
CA THR A 206 -25.03 -27.86 -1.53
C THR A 206 -24.08 -26.92 -2.30
N GLU A 207 -23.09 -27.48 -2.99
CA GLU A 207 -22.15 -26.68 -3.81
C GLU A 207 -22.87 -25.76 -4.82
N ALA A 208 -23.93 -26.24 -5.46
CA ALA A 208 -24.74 -25.46 -6.38
C ALA A 208 -25.42 -24.27 -5.70
N GLN A 209 -25.90 -24.45 -4.45
CA GLN A 209 -26.50 -23.37 -3.67
C GLN A 209 -25.44 -22.36 -3.21
N LEU A 210 -24.25 -22.82 -2.83
CA LEU A 210 -23.14 -21.94 -2.45
C LEU A 210 -22.69 -21.05 -3.63
N GLN A 211 -22.64 -21.59 -4.84
CA GLN A 211 -22.30 -20.82 -6.04
C GLN A 211 -23.40 -19.82 -6.45
N ALA A 212 -24.65 -20.06 -6.04
CA ALA A 212 -25.79 -19.19 -6.33
C ALA A 212 -26.00 -18.08 -5.29
N ILE A 213 -25.26 -18.09 -4.16
CA ILE A 213 -25.38 -17.05 -3.13
C ILE A 213 -24.90 -15.71 -3.67
N THR A 214 -25.78 -14.74 -3.68
CA THR A 214 -25.42 -13.36 -4.01
C THR A 214 -24.81 -12.64 -2.79
N PRO A 215 -23.96 -11.60 -3.00
CA PRO A 215 -23.45 -10.78 -1.90
C PRO A 215 -24.55 -10.21 -1.00
N ASP A 216 -25.70 -9.81 -1.57
CA ASP A 216 -26.84 -9.27 -0.81
C ASP A 216 -27.48 -10.32 0.09
N GLN A 217 -27.58 -11.57 -0.38
CA GLN A 217 -28.07 -12.68 0.44
C GLN A 217 -27.12 -12.98 1.60
N LEU A 218 -25.82 -12.97 1.36
CA LEU A 218 -24.82 -13.14 2.39
C LEU A 218 -24.92 -12.03 3.46
N LEU A 219 -25.03 -10.78 3.03
CA LEU A 219 -25.22 -9.64 3.92
C LEU A 219 -26.53 -9.76 4.74
N ALA A 220 -27.62 -10.21 4.13
CA ALA A 220 -28.88 -10.45 4.83
C ALA A 220 -28.75 -11.56 5.90
N MET A 221 -27.95 -12.60 5.64
CA MET A 221 -27.70 -13.69 6.60
C MET A 221 -26.89 -13.24 7.80
N ILE A 222 -25.82 -12.49 7.60
CA ILE A 222 -24.98 -12.00 8.71
C ILE A 222 -25.68 -10.89 9.52
N GLY A 223 -26.63 -10.19 8.91
CA GLY A 223 -27.44 -9.14 9.55
C GLY A 223 -26.63 -7.95 10.04
N THR A 224 -27.29 -7.07 10.80
CA THR A 224 -26.67 -5.85 11.33
C THR A 224 -25.50 -6.15 12.28
N ASP A 225 -25.63 -7.20 13.09
CA ASP A 225 -24.55 -7.61 14.02
C ASP A 225 -23.29 -8.00 13.26
N GLY A 226 -23.43 -8.72 12.14
CA GLY A 226 -22.32 -9.10 11.31
C GLY A 226 -21.64 -7.90 10.63
N ILE A 227 -22.40 -6.86 10.28
CA ILE A 227 -21.83 -5.61 9.75
C ILE A 227 -20.90 -4.96 10.80
N TRP A 228 -21.32 -4.90 12.06
CA TRP A 228 -20.51 -4.35 13.15
C TRP A 228 -19.30 -5.21 13.48
N VAL A 229 -19.47 -6.54 13.54
CA VAL A 229 -18.35 -7.48 13.74
C VAL A 229 -17.32 -7.31 12.64
N THR A 230 -17.75 -7.21 11.38
CA THR A 230 -16.84 -6.98 10.25
C THR A 230 -16.11 -5.64 10.35
N ALA A 231 -16.80 -4.57 10.79
CA ALA A 231 -16.18 -3.28 11.02
C ALA A 231 -15.05 -3.35 12.08
N VAL A 232 -15.29 -4.07 13.18
CA VAL A 232 -14.27 -4.28 14.24
C VAL A 232 -13.09 -5.09 13.71
N ILE A 233 -13.33 -6.13 12.94
CA ILE A 233 -12.26 -6.95 12.34
C ILE A 233 -11.42 -6.12 11.35
N LEU A 234 -12.05 -5.29 10.52
CA LEU A 234 -11.36 -4.36 9.62
C LEU A 234 -10.56 -3.31 10.37
N PHE A 235 -11.09 -2.81 11.50
CA PHE A 235 -10.33 -1.92 12.38
C PHE A 235 -9.06 -2.58 12.90
N ILE A 236 -9.16 -3.81 13.41
CA ILE A 236 -8.02 -4.57 13.94
C ILE A 236 -7.03 -4.90 12.80
N ALA A 237 -7.53 -5.27 11.62
CA ALA A 237 -6.70 -5.51 10.44
C ALA A 237 -5.87 -4.28 10.08
N GLY A 238 -6.47 -3.11 9.97
CA GLY A 238 -5.78 -1.85 9.70
C GLY A 238 -4.79 -1.47 10.80
N LEU A 239 -5.21 -1.64 12.07
CA LEU A 239 -4.37 -1.37 13.23
C LEU A 239 -3.06 -2.19 13.21
N VAL A 240 -3.11 -3.44 12.77
CA VAL A 240 -1.94 -4.34 12.78
C VAL A 240 -1.17 -4.29 11.47
N LEU A 241 -1.85 -4.42 10.32
CA LEU A 241 -1.20 -4.54 9.01
C LEU A 241 -0.43 -3.28 8.62
N ILE A 242 -1.02 -2.09 8.82
CA ILE A 242 -0.42 -0.84 8.36
C ILE A 242 0.95 -0.59 9.01
N PRO A 243 1.10 -0.57 10.35
CA PRO A 243 2.39 -0.30 10.96
C PRO A 243 3.41 -1.42 10.68
N VAL A 244 2.98 -2.68 10.58
CA VAL A 244 3.87 -3.80 10.23
C VAL A 244 4.44 -3.63 8.83
N ILE A 245 3.59 -3.35 7.83
CA ILE A 245 4.02 -3.17 6.44
C ILE A 245 4.93 -1.94 6.32
N LEU A 246 4.56 -0.81 6.92
CA LEU A 246 5.34 0.44 6.84
C LEU A 246 6.72 0.27 7.47
N SER A 247 6.79 -0.30 8.67
CA SER A 247 8.05 -0.53 9.37
C SER A 247 8.93 -1.53 8.62
N TYR A 248 8.35 -2.61 8.10
CA TYR A 248 9.08 -3.59 7.30
C TYR A 248 9.62 -2.98 6.00
N THR A 249 8.79 -2.21 5.29
CA THR A 249 9.19 -1.50 4.08
C THR A 249 10.33 -0.52 4.36
N ALA A 250 10.24 0.27 5.42
CA ALA A 250 11.26 1.24 5.80
C ALA A 250 12.60 0.57 6.17
N CYS A 251 12.58 -0.47 7.01
CA CYS A 251 13.78 -1.22 7.40
C CYS A 251 14.41 -1.93 6.21
N PHE A 252 13.59 -2.50 5.32
CA PHE A 252 14.10 -3.14 4.11
C PHE A 252 14.73 -2.13 3.15
N PHE A 253 14.07 -0.98 2.93
CA PHE A 253 14.60 0.10 2.09
C PHE A 253 15.96 0.60 2.61
N ARG A 254 16.12 0.84 3.91
CA ARG A 254 17.40 1.24 4.51
C ARG A 254 18.53 0.26 4.18
N LYS A 255 18.26 -1.03 4.25
CA LYS A 255 19.25 -2.09 3.92
C LYS A 255 19.52 -2.18 2.42
N LEU A 256 18.49 -1.96 1.60
CA LEU A 256 18.61 -1.99 0.15
C LEU A 256 19.44 -0.79 -0.35
N ALA A 257 19.12 0.40 0.13
CA ALA A 257 19.79 1.65 -0.21
C ALA A 257 21.25 1.69 0.28
N GLY A 258 21.54 1.20 1.48
CA GLY A 258 22.91 1.12 2.03
C GLY A 258 23.81 0.08 1.35
N GLY A 259 23.24 -0.88 0.62
CA GLY A 259 23.97 -1.89 -0.13
C GLY A 259 24.19 -1.54 -1.62
N SER A 260 23.54 -0.53 -2.13
CA SER A 260 23.80 0.00 -3.47
C SER A 260 24.83 1.14 -3.33
N PRO A 261 25.99 1.07 -4.01
CA PRO A 261 26.76 2.27 -4.19
C PRO A 261 25.81 3.29 -4.82
N VAL A 262 25.62 4.41 -4.15
CA VAL A 262 25.06 5.59 -4.78
C VAL A 262 26.04 5.89 -5.92
N VAL A 263 25.72 5.46 -7.13
CA VAL A 263 26.32 6.04 -8.32
C VAL A 263 25.71 7.45 -8.35
N ILE A 264 26.27 8.31 -7.51
CA ILE A 264 26.32 9.72 -7.82
C ILE A 264 27.23 9.69 -9.06
N GLU A 265 26.64 9.64 -10.25
CA GLU A 265 27.28 10.28 -11.37
C GLU A 265 27.46 11.73 -10.90
N GLN A 266 28.58 11.99 -10.23
CA GLN A 266 29.10 13.32 -10.18
C GLN A 266 29.26 13.64 -11.66
N GLU A 267 28.33 14.46 -12.17
CA GLU A 267 28.50 15.05 -13.47
C GLU A 267 29.82 15.81 -13.39
N THR A 268 30.90 15.11 -13.77
CA THR A 268 32.21 15.71 -13.91
C THR A 268 32.10 16.65 -15.09
N GLY A 269 32.00 17.92 -14.82
CA GLY A 269 31.96 18.99 -15.80
C GLY A 269 32.60 20.22 -15.20
N GLU A 270 33.24 21.01 -16.04
CA GLU A 270 33.87 22.26 -15.65
C GLU A 270 33.18 23.44 -16.37
N TYR A 271 33.19 24.60 -15.72
CA TYR A 271 32.76 25.85 -16.34
C TYR A 271 33.93 26.42 -17.15
N ASP A 272 33.66 26.77 -18.41
CA ASP A 272 34.66 27.52 -19.21
C ASP A 272 34.84 28.95 -18.70
N SER A 273 35.80 29.65 -19.25
CA SER A 273 36.07 31.05 -18.92
C SER A 273 34.94 32.03 -19.28
N LYS A 274 33.88 31.50 -19.93
CA LYS A 274 32.66 32.27 -20.30
C LYS A 274 31.43 31.81 -19.47
N GLY A 275 31.64 30.97 -18.41
CA GLY A 275 30.58 30.49 -17.55
C GLY A 275 29.66 29.42 -18.18
N ARG A 276 30.07 28.75 -19.24
CA ARG A 276 29.32 27.62 -19.81
C ARG A 276 29.81 26.32 -19.21
N TRP A 277 28.89 25.48 -18.82
CA TRP A 277 29.17 24.19 -18.22
C TRP A 277 29.36 23.12 -19.30
N TYR A 278 30.45 22.39 -19.24
CA TYR A 278 30.76 21.27 -20.13
C TYR A 278 30.82 19.97 -19.34
N LYS A 279 30.13 18.97 -19.84
CA LYS A 279 30.13 17.60 -19.31
C LYS A 279 31.21 16.80 -20.02
N TYR A 280 32.07 16.13 -19.26
CA TYR A 280 33.06 15.19 -19.78
C TYR A 280 32.53 13.77 -19.79
#